data_9f6c20d8bf8be4fd8f807fad1639c4fc
#
_entry.id   9f6c20d8bf8be4fd8f807fad1639c4fc
#
_cell.length_a   1.000
_cell.length_b   1.000
_cell.length_c   1.000
_cell.angle_alpha   90.00
_cell.angle_beta   90.00
_cell.angle_gamma   90.00
#
_symmetry.space_group_name_H-M   'P 1'
#
loop_
_entity.id
_entity.type
_entity.pdbx_description
1 polymer ?
#
loop_
_entity_poly.entity_id
_entity_poly.type
_entity_poly.pdbx_seq_one_letter_code
_entity_poly.pdbx_strand_id
1 'polypeptide(L)'
;TFIASNSQKFKWYYLWMAASSVLLFTLWYGWSMNGGDISYGRLNKIPYVETQWYHAAAPAILLLLTRFGIPVSTTFLVLSAFASSIVFEKMLIKSILGYALAAVVAYIMWSVIARLLDEKRSPIKKGHESYWRVAQWCTTGFLWYTWLSHDLANIAVYLPRSLPVSWMIAVSIIFTSFLAWIFYEKGGRIQKIVLEKSTTTYVRSATIIDLCYAFVLLFFKQYNDIPMSTTWVFVGLLCGREFAIASISANNYTFKTVFFIVGKDFLKMMLG
;
A
#
# COMPACT_ATOMS: atom_id res chain seq x y z
N THR A 1 -4.06 0.69 8.80
CA THR A 1 -5.29 0.11 9.39
C THR A 1 -4.98 -1.06 10.33
N PHE A 2 -4.16 -2.05 9.93
CA PHE A 2 -3.87 -3.27 10.71
C PHE A 2 -3.33 -2.98 12.12
N ILE A 3 -2.29 -2.14 12.23
CA ILE A 3 -1.73 -1.74 13.54
C ILE A 3 -2.79 -0.99 14.35
N ALA A 4 -3.49 -0.03 13.74
CA ALA A 4 -4.48 0.80 14.40
C ALA A 4 -5.64 0.00 15.01
N SER A 5 -6.14 -1.01 14.30
CA SER A 5 -7.31 -1.81 14.74
C SER A 5 -6.95 -2.97 15.67
N ASN A 6 -5.67 -3.36 15.73
CA ASN A 6 -5.24 -4.55 16.47
C ASN A 6 -4.29 -4.26 17.63
N SER A 7 -3.57 -3.12 17.66
CA SER A 7 -2.55 -2.83 18.66
C SER A 7 -3.07 -2.70 20.11
N GLN A 8 -4.36 -2.47 20.29
CA GLN A 8 -4.99 -2.44 21.62
C GLN A 8 -5.31 -3.84 22.14
N LYS A 9 -5.52 -4.83 21.27
CA LYS A 9 -5.96 -6.20 21.63
C LYS A 9 -4.82 -7.20 21.59
N PHE A 10 -3.82 -6.99 20.75
CA PHE A 10 -2.70 -7.91 20.54
C PHE A 10 -1.37 -7.24 20.87
N LYS A 11 -0.47 -8.01 21.45
CA LYS A 11 0.90 -7.57 21.69
C LYS A 11 1.62 -7.41 20.33
N TRP A 12 2.54 -6.45 20.25
CA TRP A 12 3.24 -6.09 19.02
C TRP A 12 3.90 -7.27 18.31
N TYR A 13 4.44 -8.22 19.04
CA TYR A 13 5.15 -9.36 18.47
C TYR A 13 4.22 -10.35 17.73
N TYR A 14 2.94 -10.49 18.12
CA TYR A 14 1.98 -11.29 17.35
C TYR A 14 1.69 -10.65 15.99
N LEU A 15 1.55 -9.33 15.97
CA LEU A 15 1.33 -8.57 14.74
C LEU A 15 2.57 -8.62 13.85
N TRP A 16 3.75 -8.49 14.44
CA TRP A 16 5.03 -8.64 13.76
C TRP A 16 5.20 -10.03 13.15
N MET A 17 4.93 -11.11 13.90
CA MET A 17 5.02 -12.48 13.38
C MET A 17 4.09 -12.68 12.19
N ALA A 18 2.84 -12.24 12.27
CA ALA A 18 1.89 -12.35 11.17
C ALA A 18 2.36 -11.57 9.92
N ALA A 19 2.80 -10.33 10.08
CA ALA A 19 3.30 -9.52 8.98
C ALA A 19 4.60 -10.10 8.40
N SER A 20 5.52 -10.57 9.25
CA SER A 20 6.78 -11.19 8.82
C SER A 20 6.54 -12.51 8.06
N SER A 21 5.56 -13.30 8.47
CA SER A 21 5.20 -14.52 7.74
C SER A 21 4.74 -14.22 6.31
N VAL A 22 3.91 -13.20 6.11
CA VAL A 22 3.48 -12.78 4.77
C VAL A 22 4.65 -12.19 3.98
N LEU A 23 5.50 -11.37 4.61
CA LEU A 23 6.69 -10.80 3.98
C LEU A 23 7.65 -11.90 3.50
N LEU A 24 8.00 -12.84 4.37
CA LEU A 24 8.89 -13.95 4.02
C LEU A 24 8.28 -14.84 2.95
N PHE A 25 7.00 -15.17 3.07
CA PHE A 25 6.30 -15.91 2.01
C PHE A 25 6.39 -15.17 0.67
N THR A 26 6.12 -13.86 0.64
CA THR A 26 6.17 -13.07 -0.59
C THR A 26 7.58 -13.03 -1.18
N LEU A 27 8.60 -12.80 -0.36
CA LEU A 27 9.99 -12.77 -0.79
C LEU A 27 10.44 -14.10 -1.37
N TRP A 28 10.28 -15.20 -0.62
CA TRP A 28 10.74 -16.51 -1.02
C TRP A 28 9.94 -17.09 -2.18
N TYR A 29 8.64 -16.85 -2.22
CA TYR A 29 7.79 -17.23 -3.35
C TYR A 29 8.20 -16.49 -4.63
N GLY A 30 8.37 -15.16 -4.56
CA GLY A 30 8.83 -14.36 -5.69
C GLY A 30 10.20 -14.84 -6.20
N TRP A 31 11.15 -15.01 -5.28
CA TRP A 31 12.48 -15.48 -5.57
C TRP A 31 12.49 -16.87 -6.25
N SER A 32 11.72 -17.83 -5.72
CA SER A 32 11.67 -19.20 -6.26
C SER A 32 11.00 -19.27 -7.63
N MET A 33 9.93 -18.49 -7.84
CA MET A 33 9.14 -18.54 -9.08
C MET A 33 9.77 -17.73 -10.22
N ASN A 34 10.64 -16.76 -9.92
CA ASN A 34 11.24 -15.87 -10.93
C ASN A 34 12.77 -16.03 -11.05
N GLY A 35 13.30 -17.21 -10.77
CA GLY A 35 14.73 -17.50 -11.00
C GLY A 35 15.69 -16.63 -10.19
N GLY A 36 15.32 -16.28 -8.95
CA GLY A 36 16.11 -15.43 -8.05
C GLY A 36 15.72 -13.96 -8.05
N ASP A 37 14.79 -13.55 -8.90
CA ASP A 37 14.27 -12.16 -8.92
C ASP A 37 13.16 -11.97 -7.90
N ILE A 38 13.36 -11.06 -6.94
CA ILE A 38 12.35 -10.68 -5.93
C ILE A 38 11.41 -9.58 -6.41
N SER A 39 11.65 -9.00 -7.60
CA SER A 39 10.81 -7.92 -8.16
C SER A 39 9.55 -8.42 -8.84
N TYR A 40 9.34 -9.72 -8.92
CA TYR A 40 8.22 -10.31 -9.67
C TYR A 40 8.21 -9.94 -11.17
N GLY A 41 9.40 -9.82 -11.79
CA GLY A 41 9.54 -9.44 -13.19
C GLY A 41 9.31 -7.95 -13.48
N ARG A 42 9.00 -7.13 -12.47
CA ARG A 42 8.69 -5.71 -12.67
C ARG A 42 9.86 -4.88 -13.14
N LEU A 43 11.08 -5.37 -12.95
CA LEU A 43 12.29 -4.71 -13.44
C LEU A 43 12.72 -5.17 -14.84
N ASN A 44 11.96 -6.06 -15.51
CA ASN A 44 12.32 -6.58 -16.83
C ASN A 44 12.47 -5.49 -17.91
N LYS A 45 11.73 -4.37 -17.76
CA LYS A 45 11.78 -3.23 -18.69
C LYS A 45 12.68 -2.10 -18.23
N ILE A 46 13.28 -2.21 -17.05
CA ILE A 46 14.24 -1.26 -16.51
C ILE A 46 15.63 -1.87 -16.66
N PRO A 47 16.56 -1.23 -17.37
CA PRO A 47 17.91 -1.77 -17.55
C PRO A 47 18.60 -1.95 -16.21
N TYR A 48 19.45 -2.98 -16.11
CA TYR A 48 20.31 -3.11 -14.94
C TYR A 48 21.39 -2.02 -15.01
N VAL A 49 21.45 -1.24 -13.95
CA VAL A 49 22.49 -0.22 -13.76
C VAL A 49 23.18 -0.53 -12.44
N GLU A 50 24.50 -0.57 -12.45
CA GLU A 50 25.28 -0.74 -11.24
C GLU A 50 25.01 0.42 -10.27
N THR A 51 24.74 0.07 -9.00
CA THR A 51 24.37 1.05 -7.99
C THR A 51 25.56 1.96 -7.67
N GLN A 52 25.38 3.25 -7.87
CA GLN A 52 26.35 4.30 -7.58
C GLN A 52 25.91 5.07 -6.32
N TRP A 53 26.84 5.79 -5.71
CA TRP A 53 26.59 6.56 -4.48
C TRP A 53 25.44 7.57 -4.61
N TYR A 54 25.26 8.19 -5.77
CA TYR A 54 24.18 9.18 -6.00
C TYR A 54 22.78 8.53 -6.05
N HIS A 55 22.67 7.24 -6.30
CA HIS A 55 21.38 6.55 -6.21
C HIS A 55 20.83 6.52 -4.78
N ALA A 56 21.67 6.72 -3.76
CA ALA A 56 21.21 6.87 -2.38
C ALA A 56 20.41 8.17 -2.13
N ALA A 57 20.46 9.13 -3.05
CA ALA A 57 19.69 10.37 -2.94
C ALA A 57 18.18 10.12 -2.93
N ALA A 58 17.68 9.19 -3.75
CA ALA A 58 16.25 8.89 -3.82
C ALA A 58 15.66 8.38 -2.48
N PRO A 59 16.20 7.33 -1.83
CA PRO A 59 15.72 6.93 -0.51
C PRO A 59 15.97 7.99 0.57
N ALA A 60 17.02 8.80 0.49
CA ALA A 60 17.26 9.89 1.44
C ALA A 60 16.17 10.98 1.33
N ILE A 61 15.82 11.38 0.11
CA ILE A 61 14.73 12.34 -0.15
C ILE A 61 13.40 11.73 0.30
N LEU A 62 13.15 10.44 0.04
CA LEU A 62 11.96 9.73 0.52
C LEU A 62 11.80 9.85 2.04
N LEU A 63 12.87 9.58 2.79
CA LEU A 63 12.86 9.70 4.26
C LEU A 63 12.60 11.13 4.71
N LEU A 64 13.18 12.11 4.03
CA LEU A 64 12.96 13.53 4.33
C LEU A 64 11.51 13.93 4.10
N LEU A 65 10.95 13.65 2.93
CA LEU A 65 9.56 13.99 2.58
C LEU A 65 8.54 13.30 3.48
N THR A 66 8.74 12.02 3.78
CA THR A 66 7.87 11.28 4.69
C THR A 66 7.91 11.82 6.13
N ARG A 67 9.06 12.37 6.55
CA ARG A 67 9.19 13.05 7.85
C ARG A 67 8.32 14.31 7.96
N PHE A 68 8.09 15.00 6.83
CA PHE A 68 7.20 16.17 6.73
C PHE A 68 5.74 15.77 6.47
N GLY A 69 5.42 14.48 6.41
CA GLY A 69 4.04 14.00 6.19
C GLY A 69 3.55 14.19 4.75
N ILE A 70 4.47 14.34 3.80
CA ILE A 70 4.15 14.43 2.37
C ILE A 70 3.97 13.00 1.84
N PRO A 71 2.82 12.66 1.24
CA PRO A 71 2.64 11.36 0.62
C PRO A 71 3.50 11.28 -0.65
N VAL A 72 4.48 10.40 -0.64
CA VAL A 72 5.44 10.23 -1.75
C VAL A 72 5.22 8.89 -2.41
N SER A 73 5.33 8.85 -3.73
CA SER A 73 5.42 7.61 -4.47
C SER A 73 6.84 7.07 -4.45
N THR A 74 7.09 6.03 -3.64
CA THR A 74 8.39 5.33 -3.64
C THR A 74 8.78 4.84 -5.02
N THR A 75 7.81 4.33 -5.77
CA THR A 75 8.04 3.81 -7.12
C THR A 75 8.53 4.89 -8.08
N PHE A 76 7.90 6.07 -8.08
CA PHE A 76 8.39 7.17 -8.92
C PHE A 76 9.74 7.67 -8.45
N LEU A 77 9.87 7.97 -7.16
CA LEU A 77 11.10 8.56 -6.63
C LEU A 77 12.32 7.65 -6.82
N VAL A 78 12.16 6.35 -6.61
CA VAL A 78 13.27 5.39 -6.71
C VAL A 78 13.47 4.92 -8.14
N LEU A 79 12.44 4.39 -8.80
CA LEU A 79 12.62 3.74 -10.09
C LEU A 79 12.85 4.73 -11.24
N SER A 80 12.43 6.01 -11.11
CA SER A 80 12.74 7.03 -12.12
C SER A 80 14.24 7.26 -12.31
N ALA A 81 15.04 7.06 -11.26
CA ALA A 81 16.50 7.19 -11.35
C ALA A 81 17.15 6.10 -12.23
N PHE A 82 16.44 5.00 -12.50
CA PHE A 82 16.91 3.87 -13.29
C PHE A 82 16.12 3.65 -14.59
N ALA A 83 14.92 4.24 -14.69
CA ALA A 83 14.03 4.03 -15.83
C ALA A 83 14.39 4.94 -17.01
N SER A 84 14.23 4.43 -18.24
CA SER A 84 14.21 5.29 -19.42
C SER A 84 12.97 6.17 -19.46
N SER A 85 12.99 7.26 -20.21
CA SER A 85 11.85 8.18 -20.38
C SER A 85 10.57 7.46 -20.84
N ILE A 86 10.71 6.50 -21.75
CA ILE A 86 9.59 5.70 -22.26
C ILE A 86 8.99 4.82 -21.15
N VAL A 87 9.82 4.20 -20.33
CA VAL A 87 9.34 3.37 -19.21
C VAL A 87 8.69 4.24 -18.14
N PHE A 88 9.28 5.39 -17.84
CA PHE A 88 8.73 6.37 -16.88
C PHE A 88 7.33 6.85 -17.32
N GLU A 89 7.17 7.22 -18.59
CA GLU A 89 5.87 7.61 -19.15
C GLU A 89 4.81 6.50 -18.97
N LYS A 90 5.17 5.25 -19.27
CA LYS A 90 4.28 4.10 -19.08
C LYS A 90 3.94 3.86 -17.61
N MET A 91 4.89 4.05 -16.69
CA MET A 91 4.68 4.00 -15.25
C MET A 91 3.68 5.08 -14.81
N LEU A 92 3.83 6.30 -15.32
CA LEU A 92 2.95 7.43 -15.04
C LEU A 92 1.51 7.15 -15.50
N ILE A 93 1.33 6.75 -16.77
CA ILE A 93 0.02 6.41 -17.34
C ILE A 93 -0.66 5.30 -16.51
N LYS A 94 0.07 4.22 -16.22
CA LYS A 94 -0.45 3.10 -15.43
C LYS A 94 -0.86 3.54 -14.02
N SER A 95 -0.13 4.45 -13.40
CA SER A 95 -0.43 4.96 -12.06
C SER A 95 -1.64 5.89 -12.06
N ILE A 96 -1.82 6.72 -13.10
CA ILE A 96 -3.03 7.53 -13.29
C ILE A 96 -4.26 6.63 -13.47
N LEU A 97 -4.15 5.60 -14.29
CA LEU A 97 -5.23 4.62 -14.48
C LEU A 97 -5.52 3.88 -13.18
N GLY A 98 -4.47 3.52 -12.42
CA GLY A 98 -4.60 2.89 -11.10
C GLY A 98 -5.35 3.77 -10.10
N TYR A 99 -5.00 5.05 -10.05
CA TYR A 99 -5.68 6.05 -9.23
C TYR A 99 -7.17 6.17 -9.59
N ALA A 100 -7.46 6.35 -10.88
CA ALA A 100 -8.83 6.52 -11.38
C ALA A 100 -9.70 5.26 -11.13
N LEU A 101 -9.17 4.08 -11.48
CA LEU A 101 -9.88 2.81 -11.24
C LEU A 101 -10.13 2.58 -9.76
N ALA A 102 -9.14 2.83 -8.92
CA ALA A 102 -9.27 2.71 -7.48
C ALA A 102 -10.35 3.65 -6.91
N ALA A 103 -10.41 4.89 -7.40
CA ALA A 103 -11.45 5.85 -7.00
C ALA A 103 -12.85 5.38 -7.39
N VAL A 104 -13.02 4.88 -8.62
CA VAL A 104 -14.31 4.35 -9.09
C VAL A 104 -14.73 3.11 -8.29
N VAL A 105 -13.82 2.16 -8.12
CA VAL A 105 -14.09 0.93 -7.34
C VAL A 105 -14.46 1.28 -5.90
N ALA A 106 -13.73 2.17 -5.25
CA ALA A 106 -14.02 2.59 -3.89
C ALA A 106 -15.34 3.35 -3.78
N TYR A 107 -15.66 4.21 -4.76
CA TYR A 107 -16.94 4.90 -4.81
C TYR A 107 -18.11 3.92 -4.88
N ILE A 108 -18.08 2.97 -5.81
CA ILE A 108 -19.13 1.96 -6.00
C ILE A 108 -19.25 1.10 -4.74
N MET A 109 -18.14 0.53 -4.30
CA MET A 109 -18.12 -0.36 -3.14
C MET A 109 -18.61 0.35 -1.88
N TRP A 110 -18.16 1.58 -1.64
CA TRP A 110 -18.58 2.34 -0.47
C TRP A 110 -20.05 2.75 -0.54
N SER A 111 -20.55 3.13 -1.72
CA SER A 111 -21.96 3.48 -1.93
C SER A 111 -22.90 2.30 -1.69
N VAL A 112 -22.47 1.09 -2.04
CA VAL A 112 -23.25 -0.14 -1.79
C VAL A 112 -23.10 -0.60 -0.35
N ILE A 113 -21.87 -0.67 0.14
CA ILE A 113 -21.52 -1.31 1.42
C ILE A 113 -21.79 -0.39 2.59
N ALA A 114 -21.64 0.94 2.47
CA ALA A 114 -21.95 1.87 3.56
C ALA A 114 -23.43 1.80 3.95
N ARG A 115 -24.32 1.55 2.98
CA ARG A 115 -25.75 1.37 3.25
C ARG A 115 -26.06 0.06 3.97
N LEU A 116 -25.27 -0.98 3.70
CA LEU A 116 -25.51 -2.35 4.21
C LEU A 116 -24.73 -2.64 5.50
N LEU A 117 -23.56 -2.01 5.66
CA LEU A 117 -22.57 -2.39 6.68
C LEU A 117 -22.10 -1.20 7.55
N ASP A 118 -22.84 -0.08 7.57
CA ASP A 118 -22.51 1.03 8.48
C ASP A 118 -22.60 0.54 9.93
N GLU A 119 -21.44 0.40 10.59
CA GLU A 119 -21.37 -0.05 11.98
C GLU A 119 -22.05 0.89 12.97
N LYS A 120 -22.20 2.16 12.61
CA LYS A 120 -23.00 3.12 13.42
C LYS A 120 -24.49 2.82 13.33
N ARG A 121 -24.98 2.39 12.16
CA ARG A 121 -26.39 2.04 11.93
C ARG A 121 -26.71 0.57 12.22
N SER A 122 -25.72 -0.31 12.05
CA SER A 122 -25.84 -1.74 12.28
C SER A 122 -24.61 -2.25 13.02
N PRO A 123 -24.56 -2.13 14.35
CA PRO A 123 -23.42 -2.61 15.15
C PRO A 123 -23.23 -4.11 14.97
N ILE A 124 -21.99 -4.55 15.02
CA ILE A 124 -21.66 -5.98 14.94
C ILE A 124 -22.33 -6.70 16.11
N LYS A 125 -23.13 -7.71 15.81
CA LYS A 125 -23.76 -8.55 16.86
C LYS A 125 -22.67 -9.17 17.73
N LYS A 126 -22.92 -9.23 19.05
CA LYS A 126 -22.02 -9.91 20.01
C LYS A 126 -21.75 -11.35 19.49
N GLY A 127 -20.47 -11.73 19.36
CA GLY A 127 -20.04 -13.01 18.81
C GLY A 127 -19.57 -12.98 17.35
N HIS A 128 -19.98 -12.02 16.52
CA HIS A 128 -19.51 -11.91 15.14
C HIS A 128 -18.23 -11.08 14.97
N GLU A 129 -17.78 -10.38 16.01
CA GLU A 129 -16.56 -9.58 15.97
C GLU A 129 -15.32 -10.44 15.66
N SER A 130 -15.26 -11.65 16.19
CA SER A 130 -14.16 -12.60 15.92
C SER A 130 -14.07 -12.98 14.46
N TYR A 131 -15.20 -13.24 13.80
CA TYR A 131 -15.22 -13.56 12.37
C TYR A 131 -14.72 -12.40 11.50
N TRP A 132 -15.17 -11.17 11.81
CA TRP A 132 -14.70 -9.98 11.11
C TRP A 132 -13.21 -9.72 11.33
N ARG A 133 -12.70 -10.04 12.51
CA ARG A 133 -11.28 -9.92 12.81
C ARG A 133 -10.43 -10.93 12.06
N VAL A 134 -10.87 -12.18 11.97
CA VAL A 134 -10.22 -13.20 11.13
C VAL A 134 -10.25 -12.76 9.66
N ALA A 135 -11.42 -12.33 9.17
CA ALA A 135 -11.55 -11.80 7.82
C ALA A 135 -10.59 -10.62 7.56
N GLN A 136 -10.45 -9.68 8.51
CA GLN A 136 -9.50 -8.58 8.42
C GLN A 136 -8.05 -9.08 8.32
N TRP A 137 -7.66 -10.05 9.13
CA TRP A 137 -6.30 -10.60 9.05
C TRP A 137 -6.02 -11.25 7.71
N CYS A 138 -6.97 -12.00 7.18
CA CYS A 138 -6.87 -12.61 5.85
C CYS A 138 -6.80 -11.55 4.74
N THR A 139 -7.69 -10.55 4.75
CA THR A 139 -7.69 -9.50 3.72
C THR A 139 -6.45 -8.60 3.82
N THR A 140 -5.99 -8.28 5.02
CA THR A 140 -4.75 -7.53 5.23
C THR A 140 -3.54 -8.33 4.77
N GLY A 141 -3.47 -9.63 5.06
CA GLY A 141 -2.40 -10.52 4.57
C GLY A 141 -2.39 -10.60 3.04
N PHE A 142 -3.56 -10.72 2.41
CA PHE A 142 -3.70 -10.69 0.96
C PHE A 142 -3.29 -9.33 0.36
N LEU A 143 -3.71 -8.23 0.97
CA LEU A 143 -3.29 -6.89 0.58
C LEU A 143 -1.77 -6.74 0.71
N TRP A 144 -1.19 -7.18 1.81
CA TRP A 144 0.24 -7.11 2.05
C TRP A 144 1.03 -7.90 0.99
N TYR A 145 0.59 -9.10 0.64
CA TYR A 145 1.17 -9.89 -0.44
C TYR A 145 1.11 -9.16 -1.80
N THR A 146 -0.06 -8.66 -2.18
CA THR A 146 -0.24 -7.97 -3.47
C THR A 146 0.58 -6.68 -3.51
N TRP A 147 0.60 -5.92 -2.41
CA TRP A 147 1.37 -4.69 -2.30
C TRP A 147 2.87 -4.95 -2.37
N LEU A 148 3.40 -5.85 -1.58
CA LEU A 148 4.82 -6.23 -1.62
C LEU A 148 5.24 -6.70 -3.01
N SER A 149 4.43 -7.49 -3.69
CA SER A 149 4.73 -7.95 -5.05
C SER A 149 4.80 -6.80 -6.09
N HIS A 150 4.33 -5.60 -5.76
CA HIS A 150 4.56 -4.39 -6.53
C HIS A 150 5.80 -3.63 -6.05
N ASP A 151 5.94 -3.44 -4.74
CA ASP A 151 6.88 -2.50 -4.16
C ASP A 151 8.26 -3.09 -3.89
N LEU A 152 8.41 -4.42 -3.90
CA LEU A 152 9.73 -5.07 -3.83
C LEU A 152 10.67 -4.64 -4.97
N ALA A 153 10.13 -4.25 -6.12
CA ALA A 153 10.90 -3.68 -7.22
C ALA A 153 11.70 -2.43 -6.80
N ASN A 154 11.16 -1.62 -5.88
CA ASN A 154 11.81 -0.40 -5.39
C ASN A 154 13.11 -0.70 -4.59
N ILE A 155 13.23 -1.89 -4.07
CA ILE A 155 14.43 -2.36 -3.35
C ILE A 155 15.28 -3.22 -4.27
N ALA A 156 14.65 -4.10 -5.05
CA ALA A 156 15.32 -5.00 -5.97
C ALA A 156 16.14 -4.26 -7.05
N VAL A 157 15.78 -3.00 -7.37
CA VAL A 157 16.53 -2.20 -8.34
C VAL A 157 17.98 -1.94 -7.90
N TYR A 158 18.25 -1.92 -6.59
CA TYR A 158 19.58 -1.76 -6.01
C TYR A 158 20.37 -3.08 -5.86
N LEU A 159 19.73 -4.20 -6.13
CA LEU A 159 20.28 -5.53 -5.93
C LEU A 159 20.54 -6.21 -7.28
N PRO A 160 21.38 -7.26 -7.33
CA PRO A 160 21.48 -8.11 -8.51
C PRO A 160 20.12 -8.67 -8.91
N ARG A 161 19.85 -8.79 -10.21
CA ARG A 161 18.57 -9.29 -10.74
C ARG A 161 18.25 -10.71 -10.28
N SER A 162 19.26 -11.54 -10.11
CA SER A 162 19.14 -12.87 -9.53
C SER A 162 19.95 -12.92 -8.24
N LEU A 163 19.27 -13.10 -7.12
CA LEU A 163 19.88 -13.12 -5.79
C LEU A 163 20.33 -14.55 -5.44
N PRO A 164 21.59 -14.76 -5.05
CA PRO A 164 22.01 -16.01 -4.43
C PRO A 164 21.33 -16.19 -3.07
N VAL A 165 21.20 -17.45 -2.63
CA VAL A 165 20.52 -17.81 -1.37
C VAL A 165 21.07 -17.06 -0.15
N SER A 166 22.38 -16.83 -0.10
CA SER A 166 23.02 -16.10 1.01
C SER A 166 22.51 -14.66 1.12
N TRP A 167 22.38 -13.96 0.00
CA TRP A 167 21.80 -12.62 -0.05
C TRP A 167 20.33 -12.62 0.30
N MET A 168 19.59 -13.65 -0.12
CA MET A 168 18.18 -13.81 0.19
C MET A 168 17.94 -13.97 1.69
N ILE A 169 18.81 -14.74 2.38
CA ILE A 169 18.77 -14.88 3.84
C ILE A 169 19.07 -13.53 4.51
N ALA A 170 20.11 -12.82 4.06
CA ALA A 170 20.47 -11.51 4.61
C ALA A 170 19.33 -10.49 4.47
N VAL A 171 18.73 -10.38 3.28
CA VAL A 171 17.55 -9.51 3.01
C VAL A 171 16.38 -9.90 3.93
N SER A 172 16.10 -11.18 4.08
CA SER A 172 15.03 -11.67 4.96
C SER A 172 15.24 -11.26 6.42
N ILE A 173 16.47 -11.41 6.94
CA ILE A 173 16.81 -11.01 8.32
C ILE A 173 16.69 -9.50 8.49
N ILE A 174 17.24 -8.72 7.57
CA ILE A 174 17.20 -7.26 7.63
C ILE A 174 15.75 -6.76 7.64
N PHE A 175 14.92 -7.25 6.72
CA PHE A 175 13.53 -6.79 6.61
C PHE A 175 12.68 -7.19 7.82
N THR A 176 12.81 -8.41 8.30
CA THR A 176 12.07 -8.86 9.50
C THR A 176 12.52 -8.12 10.75
N SER A 177 13.80 -7.74 10.87
CA SER A 177 14.32 -6.95 11.97
C SER A 177 13.79 -5.51 11.95
N PHE A 178 13.82 -4.85 10.80
CA PHE A 178 13.21 -3.52 10.67
C PHE A 178 11.70 -3.55 10.89
N LEU A 179 11.03 -4.58 10.42
CA LEU A 179 9.61 -4.76 10.67
C LEU A 179 9.30 -4.96 12.16
N ALA A 180 10.15 -5.71 12.89
CA ALA A 180 10.04 -5.84 14.35
C ALA A 180 10.12 -4.47 15.03
N TRP A 181 11.08 -3.65 14.64
CA TRP A 181 11.21 -2.30 15.18
C TRP A 181 9.97 -1.44 14.91
N ILE A 182 9.46 -1.45 13.67
CA ILE A 182 8.25 -0.71 13.29
C ILE A 182 7.04 -1.13 14.14
N PHE A 183 6.86 -2.43 14.38
CA PHE A 183 5.76 -2.93 15.20
C PHE A 183 5.98 -2.61 16.69
N TYR A 184 7.21 -2.66 17.18
CA TYR A 184 7.57 -2.25 18.53
C TYR A 184 7.20 -0.78 18.77
N GLU A 185 7.55 0.12 17.85
CA GLU A 185 7.20 1.56 17.84
C GLU A 185 5.73 1.83 17.46
N LYS A 186 4.90 0.78 17.30
CA LYS A 186 3.49 0.89 16.87
C LYS A 186 3.28 1.72 15.61
N GLY A 187 4.22 1.63 14.66
CA GLY A 187 4.20 2.34 13.38
C GLY A 187 4.70 3.80 13.43
N GLY A 188 5.09 4.29 14.61
CA GLY A 188 5.74 5.60 14.77
C GLY A 188 4.94 6.78 14.23
N ARG A 189 5.64 7.77 13.65
CA ARG A 189 5.02 9.01 13.13
C ARG A 189 4.16 8.78 11.88
N ILE A 190 4.53 7.81 11.04
CA ILE A 190 3.78 7.50 9.80
C ILE A 190 2.38 6.99 10.15
N GLN A 191 2.25 6.21 11.21
CA GLN A 191 0.95 5.70 11.66
C GLN A 191 -0.01 6.84 12.06
N LYS A 192 0.50 7.95 12.61
CA LYS A 192 -0.33 9.14 12.93
C LYS A 192 -0.95 9.75 11.67
N ILE A 193 -0.16 9.87 10.60
CA ILE A 193 -0.64 10.40 9.31
C ILE A 193 -1.75 9.52 8.73
N VAL A 194 -1.59 8.19 8.81
CA VAL A 194 -2.61 7.24 8.36
C VAL A 194 -3.87 7.35 9.21
N LEU A 195 -3.76 7.51 10.53
CA LEU A 195 -4.90 7.66 11.44
C LEU A 195 -5.65 8.97 11.22
N GLU A 196 -4.95 10.07 10.96
CA GLU A 196 -5.56 11.37 10.66
C GLU A 196 -6.35 11.35 9.34
N LYS A 197 -5.87 10.60 8.35
CA LYS A 197 -6.51 10.48 7.03
C LYS A 197 -7.55 9.36 6.95
N SER A 198 -7.44 8.32 7.76
CA SER A 198 -8.37 7.18 7.78
C SER A 198 -9.07 7.09 9.12
N THR A 199 -10.32 7.56 9.20
CA THR A 199 -11.19 7.40 10.38
C THR A 199 -11.65 5.95 10.61
N THR A 200 -11.03 4.97 9.97
CA THR A 200 -11.44 3.56 10.02
C THR A 200 -10.84 2.83 11.24
N THR A 201 -11.39 3.13 12.39
CA THR A 201 -11.17 2.30 13.60
C THR A 201 -12.04 1.02 13.58
N TYR A 202 -13.01 0.95 12.68
CA TYR A 202 -13.96 -0.16 12.58
C TYR A 202 -13.40 -1.33 11.76
N VAL A 203 -13.39 -2.52 12.37
CA VAL A 203 -12.83 -3.75 11.79
C VAL A 203 -13.47 -4.10 10.46
N ARG A 204 -14.81 -4.01 10.35
CA ARG A 204 -15.56 -4.31 9.14
C ARG A 204 -15.17 -3.42 7.96
N SER A 205 -15.13 -2.10 8.19
CA SER A 205 -14.74 -1.14 7.17
C SER A 205 -13.29 -1.34 6.71
N ALA A 206 -12.38 -1.61 7.66
CA ALA A 206 -10.99 -1.92 7.36
C ALA A 206 -10.85 -3.19 6.48
N THR A 207 -11.58 -4.27 6.82
CA THR A 207 -11.60 -5.51 6.05
C THR A 207 -11.97 -5.28 4.58
N ILE A 208 -13.02 -4.48 4.36
CA ILE A 208 -13.51 -4.21 3.00
C ILE A 208 -12.54 -3.35 2.20
N ILE A 209 -11.98 -2.31 2.83
CA ILE A 209 -10.99 -1.44 2.19
C ILE A 209 -9.76 -2.25 1.79
N ASP A 210 -9.23 -3.07 2.71
CA ASP A 210 -8.08 -3.92 2.46
C ASP A 210 -8.35 -4.89 1.29
N LEU A 211 -9.55 -5.47 1.25
CA LEU A 211 -9.96 -6.38 0.17
C LEU A 211 -10.06 -5.67 -1.19
N CYS A 212 -10.72 -4.51 -1.24
CA CYS A 212 -10.84 -3.73 -2.47
C CYS A 212 -9.46 -3.30 -2.99
N TYR A 213 -8.59 -2.84 -2.09
CA TYR A 213 -7.25 -2.44 -2.44
C TYR A 213 -6.44 -3.62 -2.99
N ALA A 214 -6.51 -4.77 -2.34
CA ALA A 214 -5.83 -5.98 -2.79
C ALA A 214 -6.27 -6.40 -4.20
N PHE A 215 -7.57 -6.36 -4.50
CA PHE A 215 -8.09 -6.69 -5.83
C PHE A 215 -7.65 -5.69 -6.90
N VAL A 216 -7.65 -4.40 -6.62
CA VAL A 216 -7.16 -3.38 -7.56
C VAL A 216 -5.68 -3.61 -7.86
N LEU A 217 -4.84 -3.86 -6.83
CA LEU A 217 -3.42 -4.15 -7.02
C LEU A 217 -3.21 -5.46 -7.79
N LEU A 218 -3.99 -6.51 -7.49
CA LEU A 218 -3.90 -7.79 -8.19
C LEU A 218 -4.25 -7.63 -9.68
N PHE A 219 -5.30 -6.87 -9.99
CA PHE A 219 -5.66 -6.56 -11.39
C PHE A 219 -4.49 -5.93 -12.14
N PHE A 220 -3.88 -4.88 -11.57
CA PHE A 220 -2.74 -4.23 -12.22
C PHE A 220 -1.46 -5.08 -12.21
N LYS A 221 -1.33 -6.03 -11.29
CA LYS A 221 -0.24 -7.00 -11.31
C LYS A 221 -0.33 -7.90 -12.54
N GLN A 222 -1.53 -8.35 -12.88
CA GLN A 222 -1.76 -9.23 -14.03
C GLN A 222 -1.84 -8.47 -15.36
N TYR A 223 -2.19 -7.18 -15.33
CA TYR A 223 -2.33 -6.37 -16.54
C TYR A 223 -1.02 -6.22 -17.31
N ASN A 224 0.09 -5.94 -16.65
CA ASN A 224 1.45 -5.93 -17.20
C ASN A 224 2.52 -5.80 -16.09
N ASP A 225 3.80 -6.05 -16.46
CA ASP A 225 4.95 -6.01 -15.56
C ASP A 225 5.50 -4.60 -15.30
N ILE A 226 4.91 -3.55 -15.86
CA ILE A 226 5.38 -2.18 -15.64
C ILE A 226 5.12 -1.80 -14.19
N PRO A 227 6.12 -1.29 -13.45
CA PRO A 227 5.91 -0.77 -12.11
C PRO A 227 4.86 0.34 -12.09
N MET A 228 4.13 0.45 -11.00
CA MET A 228 3.17 1.53 -10.79
C MET A 228 3.20 2.02 -9.35
N SER A 229 2.72 3.23 -9.11
CA SER A 229 2.61 3.78 -7.77
C SER A 229 1.44 3.17 -7.01
N THR A 230 1.74 2.34 -6.02
CA THR A 230 0.76 1.81 -5.06
C THR A 230 0.20 2.92 -4.17
N THR A 231 0.99 3.95 -3.87
CA THR A 231 0.55 5.15 -3.14
C THR A 231 -0.57 5.88 -3.89
N TRP A 232 -0.47 6.01 -5.22
CA TRP A 232 -1.52 6.64 -6.04
C TRP A 232 -2.81 5.82 -6.02
N VAL A 233 -2.72 4.51 -6.10
CA VAL A 233 -3.90 3.62 -5.97
C VAL A 233 -4.56 3.79 -4.60
N PHE A 234 -3.78 3.85 -3.53
CA PHE A 234 -4.30 4.07 -2.18
C PHE A 234 -5.00 5.43 -2.03
N VAL A 235 -4.40 6.51 -2.54
CA VAL A 235 -5.03 7.84 -2.52
C VAL A 235 -6.30 7.84 -3.36
N GLY A 236 -6.32 7.16 -4.52
CA GLY A 236 -7.53 6.97 -5.33
C GLY A 236 -8.66 6.29 -4.55
N LEU A 237 -8.37 5.22 -3.82
CA LEU A 237 -9.35 4.55 -2.95
C LEU A 237 -9.92 5.50 -1.88
N LEU A 238 -9.07 6.29 -1.24
CA LEU A 238 -9.51 7.28 -0.25
C LEU A 238 -10.41 8.35 -0.89
N CYS A 239 -10.04 8.85 -2.07
CA CYS A 239 -10.84 9.81 -2.82
C CYS A 239 -12.23 9.26 -3.18
N GLY A 240 -12.29 8.06 -3.74
CA GLY A 240 -13.55 7.40 -4.08
C GLY A 240 -14.46 7.21 -2.86
N ARG A 241 -13.87 6.81 -1.72
CA ARG A 241 -14.57 6.72 -0.44
C ARG A 241 -15.16 8.05 0.00
N GLU A 242 -14.38 9.14 -0.04
CA GLU A 242 -14.84 10.47 0.37
C GLU A 242 -16.00 10.97 -0.52
N PHE A 243 -15.92 10.74 -1.83
CA PHE A 243 -17.01 11.04 -2.76
C PHE A 243 -18.27 10.22 -2.46
N ALA A 244 -18.12 8.93 -2.12
CA ALA A 244 -19.25 8.08 -1.75
C ALA A 244 -19.91 8.58 -0.44
N ILE A 245 -19.13 8.98 0.56
CA ILE A 245 -19.64 9.54 1.81
C ILE A 245 -20.40 10.83 1.52
N ALA A 246 -19.86 11.73 0.70
CA ALA A 246 -20.53 12.99 0.32
C ALA A 246 -21.86 12.76 -0.42
N SER A 247 -21.96 11.69 -1.22
CA SER A 247 -23.22 11.39 -1.93
C SER A 247 -24.29 10.76 -1.06
N ILE A 248 -23.92 10.17 0.10
CA ILE A 248 -24.86 9.48 1.01
C ILE A 248 -25.22 10.36 2.21
N SER A 249 -24.32 11.26 2.65
CA SER A 249 -24.52 12.10 3.82
C SER A 249 -25.38 13.33 3.48
N ALA A 250 -26.52 13.47 4.15
CA ALA A 250 -27.42 14.63 4.03
C ALA A 250 -26.88 15.89 4.72
N ASN A 251 -25.79 15.84 5.47
CA ASN A 251 -25.25 16.95 6.27
C ASN A 251 -24.00 17.54 5.62
N ASN A 252 -23.97 18.85 5.42
CA ASN A 252 -22.84 19.80 5.16
C ASN A 252 -21.57 19.32 4.45
N TYR A 253 -21.42 18.02 4.16
CA TYR A 253 -20.31 17.40 3.47
C TYR A 253 -20.65 17.33 1.98
N THR A 254 -20.49 18.46 1.30
CA THR A 254 -20.87 18.59 -0.11
C THR A 254 -19.78 18.08 -1.05
N PHE A 255 -20.17 17.66 -2.25
CA PHE A 255 -19.25 17.32 -3.34
C PHE A 255 -18.18 18.40 -3.57
N LYS A 256 -18.53 19.67 -3.43
CA LYS A 256 -17.61 20.81 -3.57
C LYS A 256 -16.50 20.75 -2.51
N THR A 257 -16.86 20.50 -1.25
CA THR A 257 -15.88 20.39 -0.16
C THR A 257 -14.92 19.20 -0.38
N VAL A 258 -15.48 18.05 -0.79
CA VAL A 258 -14.67 16.84 -1.09
C VAL A 258 -13.75 17.09 -2.27
N PHE A 259 -14.21 17.74 -3.33
CA PHE A 259 -13.40 18.07 -4.49
C PHE A 259 -12.16 18.90 -4.14
N PHE A 260 -12.30 19.88 -3.24
CA PHE A 260 -11.17 20.66 -2.75
C PHE A 260 -10.18 19.83 -1.92
N ILE A 261 -10.69 18.95 -1.05
CA ILE A 261 -9.85 18.05 -0.22
C ILE A 261 -9.06 17.09 -1.13
N VAL A 262 -9.77 16.42 -2.03
CA VAL A 262 -9.20 15.48 -3.00
C VAL A 262 -8.21 16.18 -3.94
N GLY A 263 -8.55 17.36 -4.44
CA GLY A 263 -7.66 18.15 -5.28
C GLY A 263 -6.37 18.56 -4.57
N LYS A 264 -6.44 18.94 -3.30
CA LYS A 264 -5.28 19.24 -2.47
C LYS A 264 -4.40 18.01 -2.22
N ASP A 265 -5.01 16.85 -1.96
CA ASP A 265 -4.27 15.61 -1.74
C ASP A 265 -3.64 15.11 -3.05
N PHE A 266 -4.35 15.25 -4.18
CA PHE A 266 -3.80 14.96 -5.51
C PHE A 266 -2.60 15.86 -5.85
N LEU A 267 -2.70 17.17 -5.62
CA LEU A 267 -1.59 18.10 -5.82
C LEU A 267 -0.38 17.77 -4.96
N LYS A 268 -0.59 17.44 -3.67
CA LYS A 268 0.51 17.00 -2.80
C LYS A 268 1.17 15.72 -3.31
N MET A 269 0.37 14.80 -3.83
CA MET A 269 0.87 13.55 -4.39
C MET A 269 1.68 13.76 -5.68
N MET A 270 1.32 14.76 -6.49
CA MET A 270 2.05 15.13 -7.71
C MET A 270 3.37 15.83 -7.42
N LEU A 271 3.52 16.43 -6.23
CA LEU A 271 4.76 17.09 -5.80
C LEU A 271 5.78 16.14 -5.16
N GLY A 272 5.34 14.96 -4.74
CA GLY A 272 6.18 13.90 -4.16
C GLY A 272 6.39 12.73 -5.10
#